data_146229f5707b655bcf4de36e0f07682b
#
_entry.id   146229f5707b655bcf4de36e0f07682b
#
_cell.length_a   1.000
_cell.length_b   1.000
_cell.length_c   1.000
_cell.angle_alpha   90.00
_cell.angle_beta   90.00
_cell.angle_gamma   90.00
#
_symmetry.space_group_name_H-M   'P 1'
#
loop_
_entity.id
_entity.type
_entity.pdbx_description
1 polymer ?
#
loop_
_entity_poly.entity_id
_entity_poly.type
_entity_poly.pdbx_seq_one_letter_code
_entity_poly.pdbx_strand_id
1 'polypeptide(L)'
;MILVTGFESFGGDEFNPSFEAVKRLPDRIKNTELVKSELPVLFDDAANKLESLIEKYHPDAVLCTGLAGGRKGITPEVIAVNLRNARIPDNAGRQPVWEKIVPDGPDGIFSALPVREMTDALTAAGIPAAVSFSAGTFVCNEVMYRLWFAQREHFPEMTAGFVHVPYAEEFSCPEGAFSMPLAEIVRGLEICVGEIV
;
A
#
# COMPACT_ATOMS: atom_id res chain seq x y z
N MET A 1 17.14 -2.13 6.11
CA MET A 1 16.20 -0.98 6.24
C MET A 1 14.97 -1.22 5.39
N ILE A 2 13.76 -0.85 5.88
CA ILE A 2 12.50 -0.96 5.11
C ILE A 2 11.95 0.44 4.84
N LEU A 3 11.57 0.73 3.60
CA LEU A 3 10.77 1.89 3.26
C LEU A 3 9.28 1.54 3.41
N VAL A 4 8.58 2.27 4.29
CA VAL A 4 7.13 2.11 4.48
C VAL A 4 6.43 3.38 4.04
N THR A 5 5.42 3.26 3.17
CA THR A 5 4.69 4.41 2.65
C THR A 5 3.19 4.30 2.91
N GLY A 6 2.54 5.45 3.03
CA GLY A 6 1.09 5.61 2.99
C GLY A 6 0.74 6.78 2.09
N PHE A 7 -0.53 7.03 1.87
CA PHE A 7 -0.99 8.10 0.98
C PHE A 7 -1.51 9.31 1.75
N GLU A 8 -1.39 10.48 1.12
CA GLU A 8 -2.08 11.68 1.55
C GLU A 8 -3.61 11.51 1.52
N SER A 9 -4.34 12.47 2.09
CA SER A 9 -5.80 12.50 2.02
C SER A 9 -6.31 12.71 0.58
N PHE A 10 -7.50 12.16 0.28
CA PHE A 10 -8.13 12.29 -1.03
C PHE A 10 -9.66 12.27 -0.91
N GLY A 11 -10.34 12.67 -1.98
CA GLY A 11 -11.80 12.59 -2.06
C GLY A 11 -12.55 13.52 -1.11
N GLY A 12 -11.88 14.53 -0.54
CA GLY A 12 -12.45 15.48 0.42
C GLY A 12 -12.26 15.09 1.88
N ASP A 13 -11.64 13.94 2.16
CA ASP A 13 -11.29 13.53 3.52
C ASP A 13 -10.13 14.38 4.06
N GLU A 14 -10.13 14.68 5.37
CA GLU A 14 -9.06 15.43 6.02
C GLU A 14 -7.82 14.55 6.28
N PHE A 15 -8.02 13.24 6.50
CA PHE A 15 -6.96 12.29 6.85
C PHE A 15 -7.05 11.02 5.99
N ASN A 16 -5.90 10.38 5.77
CA ASN A 16 -5.83 9.06 5.17
C ASN A 16 -5.29 8.07 6.21
N PRO A 17 -6.07 7.06 6.61
CA PRO A 17 -5.65 6.08 7.63
C PRO A 17 -4.33 5.39 7.31
N SER A 18 -3.99 5.21 6.03
CA SER A 18 -2.76 4.52 5.65
C SER A 18 -1.52 5.29 6.11
N PHE A 19 -1.40 6.58 5.80
CA PHE A 19 -0.25 7.35 6.25
C PHE A 19 -0.32 7.71 7.73
N GLU A 20 -1.52 7.92 8.29
CA GLU A 20 -1.69 8.14 9.71
C GLU A 20 -1.18 6.95 10.55
N ALA A 21 -1.38 5.73 10.07
CA ALA A 21 -0.82 4.54 10.70
C ALA A 21 0.70 4.44 10.49
N VAL A 22 1.20 4.68 9.27
CA VAL A 22 2.64 4.65 8.96
C VAL A 22 3.42 5.64 9.84
N LYS A 23 2.90 6.86 10.05
CA LYS A 23 3.55 7.85 10.94
C LYS A 23 3.73 7.32 12.38
N ARG A 24 2.82 6.50 12.87
CA ARG A 24 2.80 5.96 14.23
C ARG A 24 3.57 4.66 14.40
N LEU A 25 4.06 4.03 13.33
CA LEU A 25 4.97 2.89 13.45
C LEU A 25 6.22 3.30 14.25
N PRO A 26 6.84 2.39 15.02
CA PRO A 26 8.13 2.66 15.64
C PRO A 26 9.21 2.91 14.57
N ASP A 27 10.31 3.53 14.93
CA ASP A 27 11.42 3.77 13.99
C ASP A 27 12.20 2.50 13.66
N ARG A 28 11.99 1.43 14.45
CA ARG A 28 12.59 0.11 14.23
C ARG A 28 11.60 -0.99 14.61
N ILE A 29 11.56 -2.04 13.80
CA ILE A 29 10.85 -3.29 14.10
C ILE A 29 11.88 -4.42 14.07
N LYS A 30 11.91 -5.26 15.13
CA LYS A 30 13.04 -6.17 15.40
C LYS A 30 14.35 -5.35 15.34
N ASN A 31 15.28 -5.70 14.49
CA ASN A 31 16.55 -4.98 14.31
C ASN A 31 16.59 -4.11 13.05
N THR A 32 15.46 -3.97 12.36
CA THR A 32 15.37 -3.29 11.06
C THR A 32 14.83 -1.87 11.21
N GLU A 33 15.55 -0.90 10.67
CA GLU A 33 15.17 0.52 10.61
C GLU A 33 14.05 0.74 9.61
N LEU A 34 13.09 1.62 9.94
CA LEU A 34 12.01 2.04 9.08
C LEU A 34 12.21 3.47 8.59
N VAL A 35 12.14 3.66 7.29
CA VAL A 35 12.00 4.97 6.64
C VAL A 35 10.54 5.13 6.25
N LYS A 36 9.90 6.21 6.71
CA LYS A 36 8.48 6.47 6.50
C LYS A 36 8.31 7.60 5.50
N SER A 37 7.41 7.47 4.54
CA SER A 37 7.12 8.53 3.58
C SER A 37 5.66 8.54 3.15
N GLU A 38 5.14 9.75 2.92
CA GLU A 38 3.83 9.96 2.33
C GLU A 38 3.94 9.98 0.81
N LEU A 39 2.96 9.40 0.11
CA LEU A 39 2.82 9.47 -1.34
C LEU A 39 1.61 10.34 -1.69
N PRO A 40 1.66 11.13 -2.77
CA PRO A 40 0.48 11.85 -3.25
C PRO A 40 -0.55 10.89 -3.85
N VAL A 41 -1.83 11.26 -3.85
CA VAL A 41 -2.87 10.53 -4.58
C VAL A 41 -2.98 11.10 -6.00
N LEU A 42 -1.91 10.90 -6.77
CA LEU A 42 -1.75 11.38 -8.14
C LEU A 42 -1.20 10.27 -9.03
N PHE A 43 -1.84 10.05 -10.19
CA PHE A 43 -1.30 9.16 -11.21
C PHE A 43 0.07 9.65 -11.68
N ASP A 44 0.97 8.73 -11.95
CA ASP A 44 2.39 8.91 -12.25
C ASP A 44 3.21 9.48 -11.08
N ASP A 45 2.81 10.57 -10.44
CA ASP A 45 3.61 11.26 -9.43
C ASP A 45 3.80 10.41 -8.15
N ALA A 46 2.80 9.63 -7.75
CA ALA A 46 2.93 8.72 -6.61
C ALA A 46 4.04 7.69 -6.84
N ALA A 47 4.03 7.05 -8.00
CA ALA A 47 5.02 6.05 -8.35
C ALA A 47 6.40 6.67 -8.63
N ASN A 48 6.47 7.83 -9.29
CA ASN A 48 7.73 8.58 -9.50
C ASN A 48 8.38 8.94 -8.16
N LYS A 49 7.59 9.43 -7.18
CA LYS A 49 8.08 9.71 -5.84
C LYS A 49 8.60 8.46 -5.16
N LEU A 50 7.89 7.34 -5.25
CA LEU A 50 8.31 6.07 -4.67
C LEU A 50 9.64 5.59 -5.28
N GLU A 51 9.79 5.62 -6.61
CA GLU A 51 11.02 5.26 -7.29
C GLU A 51 12.21 6.13 -6.85
N SER A 52 12.00 7.45 -6.75
CA SER A 52 13.03 8.37 -6.23
C SER A 52 13.44 8.06 -4.79
N LEU A 53 12.50 7.60 -3.94
CA LEU A 53 12.79 7.19 -2.57
C LEU A 53 13.59 5.86 -2.55
N ILE A 54 13.27 4.91 -3.42
CA ILE A 54 14.00 3.66 -3.57
C ILE A 54 15.45 3.94 -4.02
N GLU A 55 15.64 4.79 -5.01
CA GLU A 55 16.97 5.20 -5.47
C GLU A 55 17.76 5.94 -4.39
N LYS A 56 17.11 6.75 -3.57
CA LYS A 56 17.76 7.51 -2.50
C LYS A 56 18.21 6.65 -1.34
N TYR A 57 17.36 5.71 -0.91
CA TYR A 57 17.56 4.99 0.35
C TYR A 57 18.09 3.57 0.16
N HIS A 58 17.99 3.00 -1.06
CA HIS A 58 18.37 1.61 -1.36
C HIS A 58 17.84 0.62 -0.32
N PRO A 59 16.49 0.58 -0.09
CA PRO A 59 15.92 -0.25 0.95
C PRO A 59 16.04 -1.75 0.61
N ASP A 60 16.17 -2.60 1.62
CA ASP A 60 16.11 -4.06 1.46
C ASP A 60 14.66 -4.51 1.14
N ALA A 61 13.69 -3.73 1.63
CA ALA A 61 12.28 -3.99 1.35
C ALA A 61 11.46 -2.69 1.27
N VAL A 62 10.36 -2.75 0.52
CA VAL A 62 9.36 -1.68 0.41
C VAL A 62 7.98 -2.24 0.75
N LEU A 63 7.31 -1.64 1.73
CA LEU A 63 5.92 -1.90 2.06
C LEU A 63 5.09 -0.64 1.82
N CYS A 64 4.32 -0.62 0.75
CA CYS A 64 3.34 0.45 0.54
C CYS A 64 2.02 0.11 1.23
N THR A 65 1.33 1.13 1.75
CA THR A 65 0.01 0.98 2.35
C THR A 65 -0.98 1.96 1.72
N GLY A 66 -2.26 1.60 1.67
CA GLY A 66 -3.32 2.45 1.13
C GLY A 66 -4.66 2.19 1.81
N LEU A 67 -5.60 3.13 1.71
CA LEU A 67 -6.96 2.97 2.17
C LEU A 67 -7.79 2.18 1.16
N ALA A 68 -8.46 1.12 1.62
CA ALA A 68 -9.49 0.42 0.86
C ALA A 68 -10.81 0.40 1.67
N GLY A 69 -11.58 1.46 1.55
CA GLY A 69 -12.75 1.76 2.39
C GLY A 69 -13.94 0.81 2.30
N GLY A 70 -13.89 -0.22 1.47
CA GLY A 70 -14.95 -1.25 1.40
C GLY A 70 -14.56 -2.59 2.03
N ARG A 71 -13.36 -2.69 2.60
CA ARG A 71 -12.82 -3.95 3.14
C ARG A 71 -13.02 -4.05 4.65
N LYS A 72 -13.23 -5.28 5.13
CA LYS A 72 -13.49 -5.59 6.54
C LYS A 72 -12.22 -6.04 7.28
N GLY A 73 -11.11 -5.33 7.08
CA GLY A 73 -9.84 -5.64 7.73
C GLY A 73 -8.63 -5.26 6.90
N ILE A 74 -7.46 -5.64 7.37
CA ILE A 74 -6.18 -5.43 6.69
C ILE A 74 -6.01 -6.47 5.59
N THR A 75 -5.62 -6.04 4.39
CA THR A 75 -5.59 -6.92 3.22
C THR A 75 -4.28 -6.81 2.45
N PRO A 76 -3.33 -7.74 2.65
CA PRO A 76 -2.16 -7.88 1.79
C PRO A 76 -2.56 -8.23 0.36
N GLU A 77 -1.96 -7.57 -0.63
CA GLU A 77 -2.29 -7.68 -2.05
C GLU A 77 -1.41 -8.71 -2.76
N VAL A 78 -2.06 -9.59 -3.54
CA VAL A 78 -1.38 -10.67 -4.28
C VAL A 78 -0.93 -10.24 -5.67
N ILE A 79 -1.70 -9.38 -6.35
CA ILE A 79 -1.49 -9.05 -7.76
C ILE A 79 -1.78 -7.59 -8.06
N ALA A 80 -0.93 -6.97 -8.89
CA ALA A 80 -1.19 -5.70 -9.55
C ALA A 80 -1.45 -5.92 -11.03
N VAL A 81 -2.37 -5.15 -11.63
CA VAL A 81 -2.71 -5.23 -13.05
C VAL A 81 -2.18 -4.03 -13.83
N ASN A 82 -1.78 -4.25 -15.06
CA ASN A 82 -1.24 -3.21 -15.96
C ASN A 82 -2.36 -2.36 -16.57
N LEU A 83 -3.14 -1.72 -15.71
CA LEU A 83 -4.31 -0.93 -16.14
C LEU A 83 -4.55 0.25 -15.20
N ARG A 84 -4.73 1.43 -15.78
CA ARG A 84 -5.38 2.60 -15.17
C ARG A 84 -6.81 2.70 -15.71
N ASN A 85 -7.77 2.62 -14.82
CA ASN A 85 -9.19 2.86 -15.15
C ASN A 85 -9.86 3.44 -13.91
N ALA A 86 -9.86 4.78 -13.81
CA ALA A 86 -10.25 5.50 -12.61
C ALA A 86 -11.75 5.76 -12.56
N ARG A 87 -12.41 5.31 -11.50
CA ARG A 87 -13.83 5.60 -11.25
C ARG A 87 -14.07 7.04 -10.81
N ILE A 88 -13.09 7.65 -10.16
CA ILE A 88 -13.08 9.06 -9.70
C ILE A 88 -11.76 9.70 -10.14
N PRO A 89 -11.69 11.05 -10.27
CA PRO A 89 -10.43 11.72 -10.53
C PRO A 89 -9.47 11.58 -9.33
N ASP A 90 -8.18 11.71 -9.60
CA ASP A 90 -7.15 11.91 -8.59
C ASP A 90 -7.18 13.35 -8.02
N ASN A 91 -6.27 13.67 -7.08
CA ASN A 91 -6.24 15.00 -6.45
C ASN A 91 -5.89 16.16 -7.41
N ALA A 92 -5.37 15.88 -8.61
CA ALA A 92 -5.12 16.85 -9.67
C ALA A 92 -6.25 16.89 -10.72
N GLY A 93 -7.31 16.08 -10.56
CA GLY A 93 -8.43 16.01 -11.49
C GLY A 93 -8.19 15.06 -12.67
N ARG A 94 -7.11 14.29 -12.70
CA ARG A 94 -6.85 13.31 -13.74
C ARG A 94 -7.66 12.02 -13.50
N GLN A 95 -8.34 11.57 -14.54
CA GLN A 95 -9.21 10.38 -14.51
C GLN A 95 -8.97 9.50 -15.75
N PRO A 96 -7.90 8.68 -15.75
CA PRO A 96 -7.56 7.80 -16.87
C PRO A 96 -8.61 6.71 -17.09
N VAL A 97 -8.83 6.33 -18.35
CA VAL A 97 -9.76 5.29 -18.78
C VAL A 97 -9.07 4.34 -19.74
N TRP A 98 -9.00 3.04 -19.37
CA TRP A 98 -8.36 1.98 -20.17
C TRP A 98 -6.94 2.29 -20.65
N GLU A 99 -6.11 2.88 -19.79
CA GLU A 99 -4.72 3.17 -20.11
C GLU A 99 -3.80 2.07 -19.52
N LYS A 100 -2.80 1.61 -20.27
CA LYS A 100 -1.73 0.78 -19.70
C LYS A 100 -0.82 1.63 -18.81
N ILE A 101 -0.36 1.04 -17.69
CA ILE A 101 0.64 1.66 -16.81
C ILE A 101 2.02 1.62 -17.47
N VAL A 102 2.43 0.43 -17.96
CA VAL A 102 3.65 0.23 -18.75
C VAL A 102 3.24 -0.37 -20.10
N PRO A 103 3.47 0.31 -21.23
CA PRO A 103 2.97 -0.11 -22.54
C PRO A 103 3.29 -1.55 -22.92
N ASP A 104 4.54 -1.97 -22.75
CA ASP A 104 5.04 -3.31 -23.10
C ASP A 104 5.20 -4.23 -21.88
N GLY A 105 4.69 -3.80 -20.72
CA GLY A 105 4.73 -4.60 -19.49
C GLY A 105 3.71 -5.75 -19.51
N PRO A 106 3.90 -6.79 -18.67
CA PRO A 106 2.98 -7.90 -18.52
C PRO A 106 1.61 -7.41 -18.02
N ASP A 107 0.54 -8.15 -18.32
CA ASP A 107 -0.83 -7.76 -17.92
C ASP A 107 -1.03 -7.74 -16.40
N GLY A 108 -0.25 -8.52 -15.65
CA GLY A 108 -0.26 -8.52 -14.19
C GLY A 108 1.05 -9.01 -13.60
N ILE A 109 1.34 -8.56 -12.38
CA ILE A 109 2.55 -8.93 -11.63
C ILE A 109 2.15 -9.38 -10.24
N PHE A 110 2.64 -10.56 -9.82
CA PHE A 110 2.41 -11.08 -8.47
C PHE A 110 3.38 -10.46 -7.46
N SER A 111 2.87 -10.26 -6.24
CA SER A 111 3.64 -9.81 -5.08
C SER A 111 4.77 -10.79 -4.73
N ALA A 112 5.88 -10.26 -4.25
CA ALA A 112 6.97 -11.04 -3.65
C ALA A 112 6.81 -11.18 -2.11
N LEU A 113 5.80 -10.53 -1.51
CA LEU A 113 5.54 -10.66 -0.07
C LEU A 113 5.00 -12.05 0.31
N PRO A 114 5.26 -12.50 1.53
CA PRO A 114 4.63 -13.68 2.12
C PRO A 114 3.18 -13.36 2.53
N VAL A 115 2.31 -13.10 1.54
CA VAL A 115 0.95 -12.55 1.74
C VAL A 115 0.09 -13.46 2.62
N ARG A 116 0.26 -14.79 2.49
CA ARG A 116 -0.48 -15.75 3.29
C ARG A 116 -0.03 -15.74 4.74
N GLU A 117 1.27 -15.78 4.96
CA GLU A 117 1.88 -15.74 6.29
C GLU A 117 1.52 -14.45 7.02
N MET A 118 1.55 -13.31 6.33
CA MET A 118 1.07 -12.02 6.87
C MET A 118 -0.40 -12.11 7.29
N THR A 119 -1.26 -12.68 6.45
CA THR A 119 -2.69 -12.80 6.75
C THR A 119 -2.94 -13.73 7.92
N ASP A 120 -2.23 -14.86 7.99
CA ASP A 120 -2.31 -15.83 9.07
C ASP A 120 -1.81 -15.21 10.39
N ALA A 121 -0.70 -14.45 10.38
CA ALA A 121 -0.17 -13.75 11.54
C ALA A 121 -1.13 -12.67 12.09
N LEU A 122 -1.73 -11.87 11.19
CA LEU A 122 -2.76 -10.90 11.55
C LEU A 122 -3.96 -11.56 12.21
N THR A 123 -4.46 -12.65 11.62
CA THR A 123 -5.61 -13.40 12.13
C THR A 123 -5.30 -14.03 13.49
N ALA A 124 -4.11 -14.61 13.66
CA ALA A 124 -3.65 -15.18 14.93
C ALA A 124 -3.52 -14.10 16.03
N ALA A 125 -3.23 -12.86 15.66
CA ALA A 125 -3.21 -11.72 16.57
C ALA A 125 -4.61 -11.13 16.86
N GLY A 126 -5.68 -11.70 16.30
CA GLY A 126 -7.06 -11.23 16.45
C GLY A 126 -7.42 -10.02 15.61
N ILE A 127 -6.58 -9.66 14.62
CA ILE A 127 -6.82 -8.55 13.71
C ILE A 127 -7.57 -9.08 12.46
N PRO A 128 -8.73 -8.51 12.11
CA PRO A 128 -9.43 -8.88 10.90
C PRO A 128 -8.55 -8.71 9.67
N ALA A 129 -8.34 -9.79 8.91
CA ALA A 129 -7.49 -9.77 7.72
C ALA A 129 -7.96 -10.78 6.67
N ALA A 130 -7.66 -10.50 5.41
CA ALA A 130 -7.89 -11.40 4.30
C ALA A 130 -6.89 -11.15 3.17
N VAL A 131 -6.55 -12.17 2.42
CA VAL A 131 -5.77 -12.03 1.19
C VAL A 131 -6.61 -11.27 0.15
N SER A 132 -5.99 -10.30 -0.54
CA SER A 132 -6.63 -9.56 -1.63
C SER A 132 -6.05 -9.93 -2.99
N PHE A 133 -6.94 -10.22 -3.93
CA PHE A 133 -6.59 -10.55 -5.32
C PHE A 133 -6.87 -9.41 -6.30
N SER A 134 -7.18 -8.22 -5.82
CA SER A 134 -7.35 -7.03 -6.66
C SER A 134 -7.36 -5.74 -5.84
N ALA A 135 -6.46 -4.84 -6.16
CA ALA A 135 -6.44 -3.47 -5.65
C ALA A 135 -7.34 -2.50 -6.47
N GLY A 136 -8.07 -3.02 -7.44
CA GLY A 136 -8.74 -2.19 -8.44
C GLY A 136 -7.76 -1.61 -9.47
N THR A 137 -8.04 -0.40 -9.97
CA THR A 137 -7.29 0.21 -11.08
C THR A 137 -7.06 1.72 -10.88
N PHE A 138 -7.01 2.14 -9.61
CA PHE A 138 -6.71 3.52 -9.22
C PHE A 138 -5.22 3.67 -8.87
N VAL A 139 -4.83 4.79 -8.26
CA VAL A 139 -3.43 5.15 -7.93
C VAL A 139 -2.71 4.05 -7.14
N CYS A 140 -3.38 3.37 -6.19
CA CYS A 140 -2.77 2.27 -5.44
C CYS A 140 -2.29 1.12 -6.35
N ASN A 141 -3.12 0.72 -7.31
CA ASN A 141 -2.74 -0.32 -8.27
C ASN A 141 -1.58 0.12 -9.18
N GLU A 142 -1.55 1.38 -9.58
CA GLU A 142 -0.43 1.90 -10.36
C GLU A 142 0.88 1.87 -9.56
N VAL A 143 0.85 2.34 -8.31
CA VAL A 143 2.02 2.29 -7.41
C VAL A 143 2.49 0.85 -7.21
N MET A 144 1.56 -0.09 -6.97
CA MET A 144 1.87 -1.52 -6.86
C MET A 144 2.52 -2.07 -8.12
N TYR A 145 1.91 -1.78 -9.28
CA TYR A 145 2.38 -2.32 -10.54
C TYR A 145 3.78 -1.80 -10.87
N ARG A 146 4.01 -0.49 -10.77
CA ARG A 146 5.33 0.12 -11.02
C ARG A 146 6.39 -0.34 -10.02
N LEU A 147 6.04 -0.44 -8.75
CA LEU A 147 6.95 -0.96 -7.72
C LEU A 147 7.41 -2.39 -8.05
N TRP A 148 6.47 -3.28 -8.39
CA TRP A 148 6.80 -4.68 -8.67
C TRP A 148 7.47 -4.86 -10.05
N PHE A 149 7.14 -4.00 -11.00
CA PHE A 149 7.84 -3.95 -12.28
C PHE A 149 9.30 -3.51 -12.09
N ALA A 150 9.53 -2.40 -11.37
CA ALA A 150 10.88 -1.92 -11.05
C ALA A 150 11.67 -2.93 -10.20
N GLN A 151 11.05 -3.59 -9.23
CA GLN A 151 11.65 -4.65 -8.42
C GLN A 151 12.19 -5.78 -9.31
N ARG A 152 11.41 -6.24 -10.28
CA ARG A 152 11.84 -7.33 -11.19
C ARG A 152 12.95 -6.92 -12.15
N GLU A 153 12.88 -5.71 -12.69
CA GLU A 153 13.78 -5.24 -13.74
C GLU A 153 15.10 -4.66 -13.18
N HIS A 154 15.04 -4.01 -12.00
CA HIS A 154 16.14 -3.20 -11.50
C HIS A 154 16.63 -3.56 -10.11
N PHE A 155 15.76 -4.15 -9.27
CA PHE A 155 16.05 -4.42 -7.85
C PHE A 155 15.63 -5.84 -7.44
N PRO A 156 16.19 -6.90 -8.08
CA PRO A 156 15.71 -8.28 -7.88
C PRO A 156 15.87 -8.81 -6.45
N GLU A 157 16.81 -8.24 -5.68
CA GLU A 157 17.05 -8.62 -4.28
C GLU A 157 16.11 -7.88 -3.29
N MET A 158 15.44 -6.82 -3.74
CA MET A 158 14.53 -6.05 -2.90
C MET A 158 13.19 -6.77 -2.75
N THR A 159 12.70 -6.92 -1.53
CA THR A 159 11.33 -7.40 -1.30
C THR A 159 10.35 -6.24 -1.43
N ALA A 160 9.26 -6.42 -2.18
CA ALA A 160 8.31 -5.33 -2.43
C ALA A 160 6.86 -5.81 -2.34
N GLY A 161 6.00 -4.99 -1.71
CA GLY A 161 4.60 -5.30 -1.64
C GLY A 161 3.68 -4.17 -1.18
N PHE A 162 2.42 -4.52 -1.05
CA PHE A 162 1.36 -3.57 -0.72
C PHE A 162 0.32 -4.19 0.23
N VAL A 163 -0.11 -3.39 1.20
CA VAL A 163 -1.16 -3.77 2.15
C VAL A 163 -2.22 -2.67 2.19
N HIS A 164 -3.47 -3.02 1.95
CA HIS A 164 -4.57 -2.09 2.18
C HIS A 164 -5.07 -2.18 3.62
N VAL A 165 -5.41 -1.01 4.16
CA VAL A 165 -6.04 -0.85 5.48
C VAL A 165 -7.47 -0.33 5.32
N PRO A 166 -8.38 -0.63 6.26
CA PRO A 166 -9.74 -0.08 6.27
C PRO A 166 -9.76 1.37 6.77
N TYR A 167 -10.94 1.97 6.88
CA TYR A 167 -11.12 3.24 7.61
C TYR A 167 -10.68 3.10 9.06
N ALA A 168 -10.19 4.20 9.64
CA ALA A 168 -9.92 4.30 11.07
C ALA A 168 -11.13 4.94 11.79
N GLU A 169 -11.47 4.41 12.97
CA GLU A 169 -12.61 4.89 13.78
C GLU A 169 -12.46 6.34 14.23
N GLU A 170 -11.21 6.81 14.34
CA GLU A 170 -10.89 8.17 14.76
C GLU A 170 -11.13 9.23 13.68
N PHE A 171 -11.38 8.80 12.44
CA PHE A 171 -11.58 9.69 11.30
C PHE A 171 -12.98 9.52 10.70
N SER A 172 -13.39 10.50 9.92
CA SER A 172 -14.65 10.40 9.19
C SER A 172 -14.66 9.21 8.24
N CYS A 173 -15.74 8.43 8.26
CA CYS A 173 -15.95 7.34 7.30
C CYS A 173 -17.43 7.33 6.86
N PRO A 174 -17.74 6.80 5.66
CA PRO A 174 -19.13 6.67 5.21
C PRO A 174 -19.98 5.83 6.18
N GLU A 175 -21.23 6.20 6.34
CA GLU A 175 -22.19 5.48 7.19
C GLU A 175 -22.28 4.00 6.79
N GLY A 176 -22.16 3.11 7.78
CA GLY A 176 -22.16 1.66 7.57
C GLY A 176 -20.88 1.07 6.99
N ALA A 177 -19.85 1.88 6.72
CA ALA A 177 -18.55 1.36 6.35
C ALA A 177 -17.86 0.70 7.54
N PHE A 178 -17.07 -0.35 7.25
CA PHE A 178 -16.24 -0.97 8.27
C PHE A 178 -15.06 -0.07 8.62
N SER A 179 -14.83 0.11 9.90
CA SER A 179 -13.65 0.80 10.44
C SER A 179 -13.03 -0.02 11.58
N MET A 180 -11.80 0.29 11.93
CA MET A 180 -11.12 -0.28 13.10
C MET A 180 -10.29 0.81 13.80
N PRO A 181 -10.00 0.67 15.10
CA PRO A 181 -9.16 1.62 15.82
C PRO A 181 -7.81 1.81 15.09
N LEU A 182 -7.36 3.04 14.94
CA LEU A 182 -6.08 3.33 14.28
C LEU A 182 -4.91 2.61 14.95
N ALA A 183 -4.95 2.42 16.27
CA ALA A 183 -3.96 1.65 17.01
C ALA A 183 -3.90 0.18 16.56
N GLU A 184 -5.04 -0.43 16.21
CA GLU A 184 -5.07 -1.80 15.67
C GLU A 184 -4.57 -1.85 14.23
N ILE A 185 -4.80 -0.81 13.43
CA ILE A 185 -4.19 -0.68 12.09
C ILE A 185 -2.66 -0.61 12.22
N VAL A 186 -2.14 0.23 13.13
CA VAL A 186 -0.69 0.33 13.40
C VAL A 186 -0.11 -1.02 13.81
N ARG A 187 -0.73 -1.69 14.79
CA ARG A 187 -0.32 -3.02 15.25
C ARG A 187 -0.32 -4.04 14.10
N GLY A 188 -1.31 -3.99 13.23
CA GLY A 188 -1.37 -4.86 12.06
C GLY A 188 -0.25 -4.58 11.05
N LEU A 189 0.09 -3.32 10.81
CA LEU A 189 1.22 -2.97 9.95
C LEU A 189 2.57 -3.38 10.59
N GLU A 190 2.72 -3.29 11.91
CA GLU A 190 3.90 -3.82 12.61
C GLU A 190 4.06 -5.33 12.39
N ILE A 191 2.96 -6.08 12.45
CA ILE A 191 2.95 -7.52 12.15
C ILE A 191 3.37 -7.75 10.69
N CYS A 192 2.77 -7.04 9.73
CA CYS A 192 3.12 -7.17 8.32
C CYS A 192 4.61 -6.89 8.06
N VAL A 193 5.17 -5.84 8.65
CA VAL A 193 6.61 -5.55 8.58
C VAL A 193 7.41 -6.67 9.24
N GLY A 194 6.94 -7.21 10.35
CA GLY A 194 7.57 -8.31 11.06
C GLY A 194 7.70 -9.60 10.23
N GLU A 195 6.82 -9.85 9.28
CA GLU A 195 6.89 -11.01 8.37
C GLU A 195 7.86 -10.78 7.19
N ILE A 196 8.33 -9.56 6.99
CA ILE A 196 9.31 -9.22 5.93
C ILE A 196 10.75 -9.37 6.45
N VAL A 197 10.98 -9.26 7.79
CA VAL A 197 12.30 -9.21 8.45
C VAL A 197 12.60 -10.33 9.40
#